data_ed50c88a19bf8267aad1adde16d1c80c
#
_entry.id   ed50c88a19bf8267aad1adde16d1c80c
#
_cell.length_a   1.000
_cell.length_b   1.000
_cell.length_c   1.000
_cell.angle_alpha   90.00
_cell.angle_beta   90.00
_cell.angle_gamma   90.00
#
_symmetry.space_group_name_H-M   'P 1'
#
loop_
_entity.id
_entity.type
_entity.pdbx_description
1 polymer ?
#
loop_
_entity_poly.entity_id
_entity_poly.type
_entity_poly.pdbx_seq_one_letter_code
_entity_poly.pdbx_strand_id
1 'polypeptide(L)'
;MRRPAAADRRFYDTEFIRSYGRIESLRAARYNTCYSIVLIDIAPPDGAGDVYDDIADAVVSAVRSCDVTGEMDGEHGEGRRILVILPETDFFGTLLTIRKLSKSLDPFLSSRALSIIFSHATFPRDGKGFGELLSRAARLVAQKRASLWERLNLKDKLFWEIMGELSSTPFSGFANSSFDAGSGLPLSEFFVDQAGELIVNEASRSPQKRGILYMASRKISSSLPILKSLGLAGNVATRVFLVGEGGPDLQEIKNATPVPLADPRLKEFSFIFFLSEDSGYAVICRECWGDTFSCFHTSDQMLVEGLITKFQGEYALGEQLG
;
A
#
# COMPACT_ATOMS: atom_id res chain seq x y z
N MET A 1 -14.58 -36.55 3.60
CA MET A 1 -15.23 -35.64 2.63
C MET A 1 -14.48 -35.80 1.31
N ARG A 2 -15.14 -36.18 0.22
CA ARG A 2 -14.50 -36.30 -1.10
C ARG A 2 -14.17 -34.89 -1.58
N ARG A 3 -12.86 -34.61 -1.91
CA ARG A 3 -12.45 -33.39 -2.62
C ARG A 3 -13.23 -33.33 -3.95
N PRO A 4 -13.77 -32.16 -4.36
CA PRO A 4 -14.37 -32.01 -5.67
C PRO A 4 -13.30 -32.31 -6.74
N ALA A 5 -13.75 -32.91 -7.84
CA ALA A 5 -12.90 -33.34 -8.93
C ALA A 5 -12.15 -32.14 -9.53
N ALA A 6 -10.91 -32.35 -9.96
CA ALA A 6 -9.95 -31.37 -10.51
C ALA A 6 -10.44 -30.55 -11.73
N ALA A 7 -11.64 -30.78 -12.22
CA ALA A 7 -12.20 -30.16 -13.43
C ALA A 7 -12.74 -28.73 -13.25
N ASP A 8 -12.85 -28.21 -12.00
CA ASP A 8 -13.39 -26.88 -11.72
C ASP A 8 -12.36 -25.90 -11.15
N ARG A 9 -11.10 -26.29 -11.13
CA ARG A 9 -10.00 -25.50 -10.56
C ARG A 9 -9.54 -24.47 -11.59
N ARG A 10 -9.90 -23.20 -11.42
CA ARG A 10 -9.42 -22.05 -12.21
C ARG A 10 -7.96 -21.69 -11.86
N PHE A 11 -7.10 -22.69 -11.82
CA PHE A 11 -5.68 -22.52 -11.54
C PHE A 11 -4.89 -23.13 -12.70
N TYR A 12 -4.13 -22.28 -13.39
CA TYR A 12 -3.48 -22.62 -14.66
C TYR A 12 -1.98 -22.81 -14.47
N ASP A 13 -1.37 -23.50 -15.42
CA ASP A 13 0.08 -23.65 -15.47
C ASP A 13 0.81 -22.38 -15.98
N THR A 14 2.12 -22.37 -15.84
CA THR A 14 2.99 -21.26 -16.25
C THR A 14 2.86 -20.94 -17.74
N GLU A 15 2.68 -21.94 -18.61
CA GLU A 15 2.61 -21.73 -20.06
C GLU A 15 1.32 -20.98 -20.44
N PHE A 16 0.20 -21.42 -19.88
CA PHE A 16 -1.07 -20.72 -20.06
C PHE A 16 -1.00 -19.27 -19.54
N ILE A 17 -0.49 -19.07 -18.34
CA ILE A 17 -0.35 -17.74 -17.71
C ILE A 17 0.48 -16.80 -18.59
N ARG A 18 1.60 -17.29 -19.13
CA ARG A 18 2.45 -16.48 -20.03
C ARG A 18 1.75 -16.16 -21.34
N SER A 19 1.02 -17.10 -21.90
CA SER A 19 0.27 -16.92 -23.16
C SER A 19 -0.88 -15.95 -22.98
N TYR A 20 -1.68 -16.13 -21.93
CA TYR A 20 -2.80 -15.24 -21.60
C TYR A 20 -2.32 -13.82 -21.28
N GLY A 21 -1.26 -13.65 -20.48
CA GLY A 21 -0.72 -12.34 -20.14
C GLY A 21 -0.23 -11.56 -21.37
N ARG A 22 0.34 -12.24 -22.37
CA ARG A 22 0.70 -11.61 -23.65
C ARG A 22 -0.55 -11.14 -24.43
N ILE A 23 -1.58 -11.96 -24.49
CA ILE A 23 -2.85 -11.62 -25.14
C ILE A 23 -3.49 -10.42 -24.43
N GLU A 24 -3.51 -10.43 -23.09
CA GLU A 24 -4.07 -9.34 -22.31
C GLU A 24 -3.32 -8.02 -22.53
N SER A 25 -1.98 -8.07 -22.65
CA SER A 25 -1.17 -6.88 -23.01
C SER A 25 -1.59 -6.30 -24.36
N LEU A 26 -1.78 -7.15 -25.37
CA LEU A 26 -2.20 -6.73 -26.72
C LEU A 26 -3.63 -6.16 -26.68
N ARG A 27 -4.53 -6.79 -25.91
CA ARG A 27 -5.91 -6.33 -25.72
C ARG A 27 -5.92 -4.96 -25.05
N ALA A 28 -5.22 -4.81 -23.94
CA ALA A 28 -5.15 -3.55 -23.19
C ALA A 28 -4.55 -2.41 -24.02
N ALA A 29 -3.48 -2.68 -24.77
CA ALA A 29 -2.90 -1.71 -25.68
C ALA A 29 -3.85 -1.28 -26.80
N ARG A 30 -4.59 -2.22 -27.39
CA ARG A 30 -5.56 -1.95 -28.47
C ARG A 30 -6.72 -1.08 -28.02
N TYR A 31 -7.24 -1.34 -26.81
CA TYR A 31 -8.42 -0.66 -26.30
C TYR A 31 -8.14 0.49 -25.35
N ASN A 32 -6.83 0.81 -25.16
CA ASN A 32 -6.37 1.84 -24.24
C ASN A 32 -6.92 1.63 -22.81
N THR A 33 -6.92 0.37 -22.36
CA THR A 33 -7.32 -0.02 -21.01
C THR A 33 -6.10 -0.37 -20.18
N CYS A 34 -6.30 -0.58 -18.88
CA CYS A 34 -5.26 -1.09 -17.99
C CYS A 34 -5.53 -2.55 -17.62
N TYR A 35 -4.51 -3.23 -17.16
CA TYR A 35 -4.61 -4.46 -16.40
C TYR A 35 -3.44 -4.52 -15.41
N SER A 36 -3.59 -5.30 -14.37
CA SER A 36 -2.53 -5.49 -13.38
C SER A 36 -2.18 -6.95 -13.19
N ILE A 37 -1.00 -7.19 -12.67
CA ILE A 37 -0.58 -8.49 -12.18
C ILE A 37 -0.24 -8.41 -10.71
N VAL A 38 -0.56 -9.47 -9.95
CA VAL A 38 -0.11 -9.67 -8.58
C VAL A 38 0.73 -10.94 -8.56
N LEU A 39 1.97 -10.81 -8.14
CA LEU A 39 2.88 -11.93 -7.91
C LEU A 39 2.92 -12.21 -6.41
N ILE A 40 2.56 -13.45 -6.04
CA ILE A 40 2.56 -13.96 -4.68
C ILE A 40 3.75 -14.90 -4.56
N ASP A 41 4.75 -14.48 -3.80
CA ASP A 41 5.97 -15.24 -3.57
C ASP A 41 5.85 -15.95 -2.21
N ILE A 42 5.90 -17.28 -2.23
CA ILE A 42 5.65 -18.14 -1.08
C ILE A 42 6.95 -18.83 -0.72
N ALA A 43 7.51 -18.50 0.44
CA ALA A 43 8.66 -19.19 1.00
C ALA A 43 8.17 -20.16 2.08
N PRO A 44 8.13 -21.48 1.81
CA PRO A 44 7.76 -22.44 2.82
C PRO A 44 8.87 -22.58 3.87
N PRO A 45 8.55 -22.84 5.14
CA PRO A 45 9.53 -23.31 6.09
C PRO A 45 9.99 -24.72 5.69
N ASP A 46 11.22 -25.09 6.10
CA ASP A 46 11.77 -26.42 5.86
C ASP A 46 10.79 -27.51 6.34
N GLY A 47 10.37 -28.40 5.43
CA GLY A 47 9.48 -29.51 5.73
C GLY A 47 7.97 -29.25 5.57
N ALA A 48 7.52 -28.09 5.09
CA ALA A 48 6.11 -27.83 4.80
C ALA A 48 5.69 -28.48 3.46
N GLY A 49 5.30 -29.72 3.49
CA GLY A 49 4.55 -30.33 2.38
C GLY A 49 3.13 -29.79 2.29
N ASP A 50 2.54 -29.84 1.11
CA ASP A 50 1.09 -29.69 0.78
C ASP A 50 0.33 -28.38 1.10
N VAL A 51 0.99 -27.33 1.62
CA VAL A 51 0.31 -26.06 1.91
C VAL A 51 0.00 -25.26 0.64
N TYR A 52 0.78 -25.46 -0.41
CA TYR A 52 0.68 -24.68 -1.64
C TYR A 52 -0.68 -24.84 -2.33
N ASP A 53 -1.21 -26.04 -2.35
CA ASP A 53 -2.51 -26.32 -2.95
C ASP A 53 -3.65 -25.64 -2.19
N ASP A 54 -3.59 -25.63 -0.87
CA ASP A 54 -4.57 -24.93 -0.03
C ASP A 54 -4.48 -23.40 -0.23
N ILE A 55 -3.26 -22.87 -0.36
CA ILE A 55 -3.03 -21.44 -0.69
C ILE A 55 -3.57 -21.12 -2.08
N ALA A 56 -3.29 -21.95 -3.08
CA ALA A 56 -3.80 -21.75 -4.43
C ALA A 56 -5.33 -21.74 -4.46
N ASP A 57 -5.99 -22.65 -3.73
CA ASP A 57 -7.45 -22.68 -3.62
C ASP A 57 -8.01 -21.44 -2.92
N ALA A 58 -7.34 -20.95 -1.87
CA ALA A 58 -7.71 -19.72 -1.18
C ALA A 58 -7.57 -18.49 -2.09
N VAL A 59 -6.48 -18.41 -2.88
CA VAL A 59 -6.27 -17.34 -3.86
C VAL A 59 -7.36 -17.35 -4.93
N VAL A 60 -7.64 -18.51 -5.55
CA VAL A 60 -8.69 -18.65 -6.57
C VAL A 60 -10.05 -18.25 -6.02
N SER A 61 -10.35 -18.60 -4.76
CA SER A 61 -11.63 -18.26 -4.12
C SER A 61 -11.76 -16.78 -3.78
N ALA A 62 -10.64 -16.07 -3.62
CA ALA A 62 -10.62 -14.67 -3.23
C ALA A 62 -10.69 -13.70 -4.42
N VAL A 63 -10.39 -14.14 -5.64
CA VAL A 63 -10.39 -13.30 -6.84
C VAL A 63 -11.71 -13.37 -7.60
N ARG A 64 -11.89 -12.50 -8.59
CA ARG A 64 -13.11 -12.46 -9.43
C ARG A 64 -13.10 -13.60 -10.45
N SER A 65 -14.27 -13.92 -11.00
CA SER A 65 -14.39 -14.94 -12.03
C SER A 65 -13.67 -14.60 -13.35
N CYS A 66 -13.42 -13.33 -13.61
CA CYS A 66 -12.68 -12.85 -14.79
C CYS A 66 -11.16 -12.76 -14.55
N ASP A 67 -10.70 -12.86 -13.29
CA ASP A 67 -9.29 -12.86 -12.97
C ASP A 67 -8.69 -14.24 -13.29
N VAL A 68 -7.44 -14.25 -13.73
CA VAL A 68 -6.74 -15.47 -14.12
C VAL A 68 -5.62 -15.75 -13.14
N THR A 69 -5.63 -16.93 -12.54
CA THR A 69 -4.70 -17.34 -11.49
C THR A 69 -3.93 -18.58 -11.91
N GLY A 70 -2.65 -18.64 -11.67
CA GLY A 70 -1.86 -19.83 -11.96
C GLY A 70 -0.47 -19.83 -11.36
N GLU A 71 0.21 -20.94 -11.56
CA GLU A 71 1.57 -21.14 -11.11
C GLU A 71 2.56 -20.35 -11.98
N MET A 72 3.61 -19.84 -11.37
CA MET A 72 4.74 -19.24 -12.05
C MET A 72 6.04 -19.86 -11.56
N ASP A 73 6.89 -20.26 -12.51
CA ASP A 73 8.22 -20.76 -12.19
C ASP A 73 9.04 -19.67 -11.48
N GLY A 74 9.63 -20.05 -10.34
CA GLY A 74 10.63 -19.25 -9.66
C GLY A 74 11.95 -19.30 -10.44
N GLU A 75 12.63 -18.18 -10.56
CA GLU A 75 14.01 -18.20 -11.02
C GLU A 75 14.89 -18.85 -9.94
N HIS A 76 15.71 -19.84 -10.32
CA HIS A 76 16.75 -20.46 -9.47
C HIS A 76 16.28 -21.24 -8.22
N GLY A 77 15.13 -21.91 -8.24
CA GLY A 77 14.74 -22.82 -7.15
C GLY A 77 14.26 -22.12 -5.87
N GLU A 78 14.06 -20.82 -5.90
CA GLU A 78 13.51 -20.02 -4.82
C GLU A 78 11.98 -20.12 -4.81
N GLY A 79 11.41 -20.83 -3.84
CA GLY A 79 9.98 -20.78 -3.50
C GLY A 79 8.99 -21.09 -4.64
N ARG A 80 7.76 -21.32 -4.29
CA ARG A 80 6.65 -21.41 -5.25
C ARG A 80 5.98 -20.05 -5.41
N ARG A 81 5.60 -19.72 -6.64
CA ARG A 81 4.98 -18.45 -6.97
C ARG A 81 3.60 -18.65 -7.57
N ILE A 82 2.67 -17.82 -7.17
CA ILE A 82 1.34 -17.71 -7.80
C ILE A 82 1.26 -16.35 -8.47
N LEU A 83 0.81 -16.32 -9.72
CA LEU A 83 0.49 -15.09 -10.43
C LEU A 83 -1.01 -14.95 -10.61
N VAL A 84 -1.50 -13.74 -10.32
CA VAL A 84 -2.89 -13.35 -10.61
C VAL A 84 -2.86 -12.23 -11.65
N ILE A 85 -3.56 -12.42 -12.77
CA ILE A 85 -3.78 -11.39 -13.79
C ILE A 85 -5.16 -10.80 -13.55
N LEU A 86 -5.21 -9.49 -13.42
CA LEU A 86 -6.40 -8.70 -13.08
C LEU A 86 -6.78 -7.80 -14.27
N PRO A 87 -7.64 -8.26 -15.20
CA PRO A 87 -8.11 -7.44 -16.31
C PRO A 87 -8.82 -6.18 -15.80
N GLU A 88 -8.68 -5.08 -16.55
CA GLU A 88 -9.35 -3.80 -16.29
C GLU A 88 -9.21 -3.30 -14.83
N THR A 89 -8.06 -3.61 -14.22
CA THR A 89 -7.78 -3.25 -12.84
C THR A 89 -6.55 -2.34 -12.79
N ASP A 90 -6.71 -1.16 -12.23
CA ASP A 90 -5.66 -0.17 -12.05
C ASP A 90 -4.83 -0.43 -10.78
N PHE A 91 -3.90 0.46 -10.48
CA PHE A 91 -3.03 0.40 -9.31
C PHE A 91 -3.83 0.29 -7.99
N PHE A 92 -4.81 1.15 -7.76
CA PHE A 92 -5.58 1.15 -6.51
C PHE A 92 -6.48 -0.08 -6.39
N GLY A 93 -7.11 -0.49 -7.48
CA GLY A 93 -7.87 -1.75 -7.53
C GLY A 93 -7.00 -2.97 -7.23
N THR A 94 -5.74 -2.92 -7.65
CA THR A 94 -4.76 -3.98 -7.33
C THR A 94 -4.43 -4.01 -5.84
N LEU A 95 -4.23 -2.85 -5.20
CA LEU A 95 -4.01 -2.78 -3.75
C LEU A 95 -5.19 -3.34 -2.96
N LEU A 96 -6.42 -3.05 -3.38
CA LEU A 96 -7.62 -3.64 -2.78
C LEU A 96 -7.66 -5.16 -2.93
N THR A 97 -7.27 -5.66 -4.10
CA THR A 97 -7.18 -7.11 -4.34
C THR A 97 -6.11 -7.75 -3.47
N ILE A 98 -4.93 -7.14 -3.34
CA ILE A 98 -3.86 -7.62 -2.45
C ILE A 98 -4.33 -7.70 -1.00
N ARG A 99 -5.05 -6.68 -0.50
CA ARG A 99 -5.62 -6.71 0.86
C ARG A 99 -6.59 -7.85 1.07
N LYS A 100 -7.46 -8.09 0.09
CA LYS A 100 -8.41 -9.20 0.12
C LYS A 100 -7.69 -10.55 0.13
N LEU A 101 -6.66 -10.70 -0.71
CA LEU A 101 -5.80 -11.87 -0.75
C LEU A 101 -5.06 -12.07 0.57
N SER A 102 -4.42 -11.04 1.12
CA SER A 102 -3.73 -11.09 2.41
C SER A 102 -4.66 -11.60 3.50
N LYS A 103 -5.85 -11.01 3.63
CA LYS A 103 -6.86 -11.45 4.59
C LYS A 103 -7.31 -12.90 4.39
N SER A 104 -7.43 -13.35 3.15
CA SER A 104 -7.77 -14.73 2.83
C SER A 104 -6.66 -15.72 3.21
N LEU A 105 -5.40 -15.25 3.23
CA LEU A 105 -4.22 -16.05 3.53
C LEU A 105 -3.75 -15.95 4.99
N ASP A 106 -4.31 -15.06 5.81
CA ASP A 106 -3.98 -14.91 7.23
C ASP A 106 -4.02 -16.23 8.03
N PRO A 107 -4.99 -17.15 7.81
CA PRO A 107 -5.01 -18.43 8.52
C PRO A 107 -3.78 -19.30 8.26
N PHE A 108 -3.19 -19.21 7.07
CA PHE A 108 -1.98 -19.95 6.69
C PHE A 108 -0.71 -19.33 7.28
N LEU A 109 -0.66 -18.00 7.34
CA LEU A 109 0.45 -17.25 7.93
C LEU A 109 0.58 -17.54 9.43
N SER A 110 -0.54 -17.50 10.15
CA SER A 110 -0.58 -17.66 11.60
C SER A 110 -0.25 -19.08 12.07
N SER A 111 -0.51 -20.10 11.26
CA SER A 111 -0.40 -21.51 11.66
C SER A 111 0.93 -22.16 11.32
N ARG A 112 1.74 -21.62 10.39
CA ARG A 112 2.82 -22.40 9.74
C ARG A 112 4.14 -21.68 9.50
N ALA A 113 4.40 -20.53 10.09
CA ALA A 113 5.62 -19.73 9.89
C ALA A 113 5.97 -19.48 8.39
N LEU A 114 4.93 -19.38 7.55
CA LEU A 114 5.07 -19.09 6.12
C LEU A 114 5.40 -17.63 5.91
N SER A 115 6.33 -17.34 5.02
CA SER A 115 6.55 -15.98 4.51
C SER A 115 5.85 -15.84 3.16
N ILE A 116 4.88 -14.95 3.07
CA ILE A 116 4.18 -14.61 1.82
C ILE A 116 4.44 -13.14 1.52
N ILE A 117 4.98 -12.88 0.33
CA ILE A 117 5.25 -11.52 -0.15
C ILE A 117 4.40 -11.26 -1.39
N PHE A 118 3.61 -10.18 -1.35
CA PHE A 118 2.86 -9.71 -2.50
C PHE A 118 3.64 -8.61 -3.22
N SER A 119 3.73 -8.71 -4.53
CA SER A 119 4.17 -7.60 -5.38
C SER A 119 3.22 -7.43 -6.55
N HIS A 120 3.23 -6.28 -7.18
CA HIS A 120 2.32 -6.01 -8.28
C HIS A 120 2.96 -5.11 -9.33
N ALA A 121 2.38 -5.12 -10.52
CA ALA A 121 2.71 -4.20 -11.59
C ALA A 121 1.47 -3.95 -12.46
N THR A 122 1.30 -2.72 -12.95
CA THR A 122 0.13 -2.26 -13.70
C THR A 122 0.54 -1.78 -15.09
N PHE A 123 -0.10 -2.31 -16.13
CA PHE A 123 0.02 -1.83 -17.51
C PHE A 123 -0.85 -0.59 -17.73
N PRO A 124 -0.40 0.44 -18.46
CA PRO A 124 0.92 0.58 -19.11
C PRO A 124 1.99 1.23 -18.22
N ARG A 125 1.67 1.59 -16.98
CA ARG A 125 2.51 2.35 -16.06
C ARG A 125 3.87 1.68 -15.79
N ASP A 126 3.86 0.40 -15.44
CA ASP A 126 5.04 -0.34 -14.97
C ASP A 126 5.76 -1.13 -16.08
N GLY A 127 5.23 -1.10 -17.30
CA GLY A 127 5.81 -1.78 -18.44
C GLY A 127 4.92 -1.74 -19.69
N LYS A 128 5.51 -2.00 -20.83
CA LYS A 128 4.86 -1.98 -22.16
C LYS A 128 4.27 -3.34 -22.56
N GLY A 129 4.44 -4.36 -21.72
CA GLY A 129 3.93 -5.70 -21.98
C GLY A 129 4.14 -6.63 -20.79
N PHE A 130 3.53 -7.81 -20.86
CA PHE A 130 3.50 -8.78 -19.77
C PHE A 130 4.89 -9.14 -19.21
N GLY A 131 5.89 -9.32 -20.08
CA GLY A 131 7.26 -9.65 -19.66
C GLY A 131 7.91 -8.57 -18.80
N GLU A 132 7.68 -7.29 -19.14
CA GLU A 132 8.20 -6.16 -18.36
C GLU A 132 7.49 -6.05 -17.01
N LEU A 133 6.16 -6.24 -16.98
CA LEU A 133 5.40 -6.25 -15.74
C LEU A 133 5.88 -7.37 -14.82
N LEU A 134 6.06 -8.58 -15.34
CA LEU A 134 6.55 -9.72 -14.57
C LEU A 134 7.95 -9.45 -14.00
N SER A 135 8.85 -8.92 -14.81
CA SER A 135 10.20 -8.52 -14.37
C SER A 135 10.15 -7.43 -13.30
N ARG A 136 9.23 -6.48 -13.43
CA ARG A 136 9.01 -5.43 -12.43
C ARG A 136 8.51 -6.03 -11.11
N ALA A 137 7.49 -6.88 -11.17
CA ALA A 137 6.93 -7.54 -9.99
C ALA A 137 7.98 -8.42 -9.27
N ALA A 138 8.78 -9.18 -10.02
CA ALA A 138 9.85 -10.00 -9.45
C ALA A 138 10.91 -9.16 -8.72
N ARG A 139 11.34 -8.03 -9.31
CA ARG A 139 12.27 -7.09 -8.65
C ARG A 139 11.67 -6.50 -7.37
N LEU A 140 10.38 -6.18 -7.36
CA LEU A 140 9.68 -5.68 -6.18
C LEU A 140 9.63 -6.70 -5.05
N VAL A 141 9.54 -8.00 -5.33
CA VAL A 141 9.66 -9.05 -4.29
C VAL A 141 11.01 -8.94 -3.57
N ALA A 142 12.11 -8.87 -4.33
CA ALA A 142 13.45 -8.75 -3.75
C ALA A 142 13.60 -7.44 -2.93
N GLN A 143 13.08 -6.33 -3.44
CA GLN A 143 13.10 -5.06 -2.72
C GLN A 143 12.26 -5.12 -1.43
N LYS A 144 11.08 -5.74 -1.46
CA LYS A 144 10.23 -5.92 -0.26
C LYS A 144 10.93 -6.77 0.81
N ARG A 145 11.60 -7.83 0.44
CA ARG A 145 12.40 -8.64 1.37
C ARG A 145 13.49 -7.84 2.07
N ALA A 146 14.12 -6.88 1.39
CA ALA A 146 15.15 -6.01 1.92
C ALA A 146 14.60 -4.72 2.56
N SER A 147 13.31 -4.48 2.51
CA SER A 147 12.67 -3.23 2.96
C SER A 147 12.72 -3.05 4.47
N LEU A 148 12.55 -1.80 4.90
CA LEU A 148 12.40 -1.47 6.32
C LEU A 148 11.18 -2.16 6.95
N TRP A 149 10.11 -2.34 6.16
CA TRP A 149 8.90 -3.04 6.56
C TRP A 149 9.16 -4.46 7.04
N GLU A 150 9.91 -5.25 6.28
CA GLU A 150 10.27 -6.62 6.67
C GLU A 150 11.35 -6.66 7.76
N ARG A 151 12.37 -5.80 7.67
CA ARG A 151 13.49 -5.76 8.64
C ARG A 151 13.07 -5.44 10.06
N LEU A 152 12.07 -4.59 10.24
CA LEU A 152 11.50 -4.24 11.54
C LEU A 152 10.26 -5.08 11.89
N ASN A 153 9.93 -6.07 11.04
CA ASN A 153 8.73 -6.90 11.20
C ASN A 153 7.45 -6.08 11.43
N LEU A 154 7.28 -4.98 10.66
CA LEU A 154 6.16 -4.05 10.84
C LEU A 154 4.81 -4.68 10.48
N LYS A 155 4.80 -5.74 9.69
CA LYS A 155 3.58 -6.48 9.32
C LYS A 155 2.83 -7.06 10.54
N ASP A 156 3.57 -7.49 11.57
CA ASP A 156 2.98 -8.13 12.76
C ASP A 156 2.64 -7.13 13.87
N LYS A 157 3.01 -5.84 13.69
CA LYS A 157 2.77 -4.78 14.67
C LYS A 157 1.45 -4.07 14.43
N LEU A 158 0.85 -3.55 15.50
CA LEU A 158 -0.28 -2.64 15.43
C LEU A 158 0.15 -1.27 14.88
N PHE A 159 -0.79 -0.53 14.33
CA PHE A 159 -0.51 0.79 13.74
C PHE A 159 0.27 1.71 14.68
N TRP A 160 -0.16 1.84 15.93
CA TRP A 160 0.48 2.74 16.89
C TRP A 160 1.83 2.25 17.41
N GLU A 161 2.07 0.96 17.42
CA GLU A 161 3.40 0.40 17.70
C GLU A 161 4.39 0.80 16.60
N ILE A 162 3.95 0.73 15.34
CA ILE A 162 4.74 1.19 14.19
C ILE A 162 5.05 2.68 14.30
N MET A 163 4.03 3.50 14.62
CA MET A 163 4.19 4.95 14.79
C MET A 163 5.23 5.30 15.87
N GLY A 164 5.14 4.63 17.00
CA GLY A 164 6.09 4.78 18.12
C GLY A 164 7.51 4.38 17.73
N GLU A 165 7.67 3.25 17.06
CA GLU A 165 8.98 2.75 16.64
C GLU A 165 9.65 3.66 15.61
N LEU A 166 8.92 4.03 14.54
CA LEU A 166 9.47 4.88 13.49
C LEU A 166 9.83 6.29 14.00
N SER A 167 9.06 6.84 14.94
CA SER A 167 9.36 8.16 15.52
C SER A 167 10.47 8.16 16.56
N SER A 168 10.83 6.99 17.13
CA SER A 168 11.77 6.89 18.25
C SER A 168 13.14 6.31 17.84
N THR A 169 13.22 5.59 16.72
CA THR A 169 14.44 4.90 16.30
C THR A 169 15.34 5.83 15.49
N PRO A 170 16.63 6.01 15.86
CA PRO A 170 17.56 6.74 15.03
C PRO A 170 17.89 5.94 13.77
N PHE A 171 17.35 6.33 12.64
CA PHE A 171 17.61 5.70 11.33
C PHE A 171 18.84 6.30 10.65
N SER A 172 19.96 6.42 11.36
CA SER A 172 21.21 6.80 10.75
C SER A 172 21.76 5.62 9.95
N GLY A 173 21.69 5.67 8.64
CA GLY A 173 22.36 4.70 7.77
C GLY A 173 21.49 3.90 6.81
N PHE A 174 20.24 4.21 6.61
CA PHE A 174 19.45 3.66 5.50
C PHE A 174 19.74 4.43 4.21
N ALA A 175 20.92 4.16 3.64
CA ALA A 175 21.50 4.90 2.53
C ALA A 175 20.82 4.70 1.15
N ASN A 176 19.65 4.08 1.10
CA ASN A 176 18.99 3.76 -0.17
C ASN A 176 17.79 4.65 -0.51
N SER A 177 17.38 5.54 0.37
CA SER A 177 16.44 6.60 0.01
C SER A 177 17.13 7.95 0.13
N SER A 178 17.09 8.73 -0.92
CA SER A 178 17.66 10.08 -0.96
C SER A 178 16.97 11.08 -0.03
N PHE A 179 16.05 10.64 0.84
CA PHE A 179 15.21 11.44 1.71
C PHE A 179 14.95 10.83 3.10
N ASP A 180 15.80 9.94 3.59
CA ASP A 180 15.73 9.54 4.99
C ASP A 180 16.42 10.63 5.83
N ALA A 181 15.65 11.60 6.31
CA ALA A 181 16.12 12.46 7.37
C ALA A 181 16.31 11.60 8.60
N GLY A 182 17.51 11.62 9.12
CA GLY A 182 17.78 10.98 10.41
C GLY A 182 16.75 11.47 11.43
N SER A 183 16.22 10.56 12.22
CA SER A 183 15.37 10.84 13.36
C SER A 183 16.07 11.82 14.29
N GLY A 184 15.28 12.65 14.97
CA GLY A 184 15.76 13.51 16.06
C GLY A 184 16.11 14.94 15.68
N LEU A 185 15.74 15.41 14.47
CA LEU A 185 15.69 16.84 14.23
C LEU A 185 14.45 17.40 14.92
N PRO A 186 14.59 18.34 15.88
CA PRO A 186 13.44 19.03 16.44
C PRO A 186 12.79 19.85 15.33
N LEU A 187 11.66 19.39 14.82
CA LEU A 187 10.86 20.09 13.83
C LEU A 187 9.72 20.79 14.56
N SER A 188 9.31 21.93 14.06
CA SER A 188 8.12 22.62 14.54
C SER A 188 6.84 22.08 13.85
N GLU A 189 5.68 22.30 14.45
CA GLU A 189 4.36 21.99 13.85
C GLU A 189 4.22 22.58 12.44
N PHE A 190 4.82 23.74 12.20
CA PHE A 190 4.91 24.38 10.91
C PHE A 190 5.46 23.49 9.79
N PHE A 191 6.35 22.55 10.08
CA PHE A 191 6.89 21.62 9.08
C PHE A 191 5.83 20.65 8.55
N VAL A 192 4.96 20.15 9.43
CA VAL A 192 3.87 19.24 9.04
C VAL A 192 2.88 19.94 8.11
N ASP A 193 2.53 21.19 8.44
CA ASP A 193 1.65 22.01 7.61
C ASP A 193 2.27 22.30 6.24
N GLN A 194 3.55 22.68 6.20
CA GLN A 194 4.27 22.93 4.94
C GLN A 194 4.39 21.66 4.08
N ALA A 195 4.63 20.50 4.68
CA ALA A 195 4.66 19.24 3.97
C ALA A 195 3.28 18.93 3.35
N GLY A 196 2.19 19.16 4.07
CA GLY A 196 0.83 19.02 3.56
C GLY A 196 0.54 19.92 2.37
N GLU A 197 0.91 21.21 2.46
CA GLU A 197 0.74 22.17 1.36
C GLU A 197 1.56 21.79 0.13
N LEU A 198 2.82 21.34 0.31
CA LEU A 198 3.67 20.90 -0.80
C LEU A 198 3.09 19.67 -1.52
N ILE A 199 2.53 18.72 -0.78
CA ILE A 199 1.89 17.52 -1.35
C ILE A 199 0.65 17.93 -2.17
N VAL A 200 -0.18 18.83 -1.65
CA VAL A 200 -1.36 19.32 -2.39
C VAL A 200 -0.95 20.06 -3.65
N ASN A 201 0.10 20.89 -3.57
CA ASN A 201 0.63 21.60 -4.73
C ASN A 201 1.17 20.61 -5.78
N GLU A 202 1.82 19.53 -5.37
CA GLU A 202 2.28 18.48 -6.31
C GLU A 202 1.10 17.73 -6.93
N ALA A 203 0.09 17.37 -6.15
CA ALA A 203 -1.14 16.76 -6.65
C ALA A 203 -1.85 17.67 -7.68
N SER A 204 -1.82 18.98 -7.46
CA SER A 204 -2.41 19.99 -8.37
C SER A 204 -1.70 20.08 -9.72
N ARG A 205 -0.41 19.74 -9.80
CA ARG A 205 0.34 19.71 -11.07
C ARG A 205 -0.10 18.55 -11.96
N SER A 206 -0.69 17.52 -11.37
CA SER A 206 -1.19 16.35 -12.08
C SER A 206 -2.61 16.00 -11.61
N PRO A 207 -3.61 16.87 -11.88
CA PRO A 207 -4.92 16.79 -11.27
C PRO A 207 -5.70 15.52 -11.63
N GLN A 208 -5.35 14.85 -12.73
CA GLN A 208 -5.95 13.59 -13.17
C GLN A 208 -5.37 12.35 -12.46
N LYS A 209 -4.19 12.49 -11.82
CA LYS A 209 -3.60 11.37 -11.09
C LYS A 209 -4.35 11.09 -9.81
N ARG A 210 -4.78 9.85 -9.67
CA ARG A 210 -5.42 9.40 -8.44
C ARG A 210 -4.40 9.33 -7.30
N GLY A 211 -4.86 9.71 -6.12
CA GLY A 211 -4.08 9.64 -4.91
C GLY A 211 -4.96 9.60 -3.68
N ILE A 212 -4.35 9.26 -2.56
CA ILE A 212 -4.96 9.35 -1.24
C ILE A 212 -4.00 10.08 -0.31
N LEU A 213 -4.52 11.04 0.43
CA LEU A 213 -3.79 11.81 1.42
C LEU A 213 -4.52 11.74 2.76
N TYR A 214 -3.86 11.20 3.78
CA TYR A 214 -4.29 11.34 5.16
C TYR A 214 -3.41 12.37 5.86
N MET A 215 -4.02 13.36 6.48
CA MET A 215 -3.36 14.31 7.35
C MET A 215 -3.99 14.24 8.73
N ALA A 216 -3.20 13.86 9.72
CA ALA A 216 -3.63 13.81 11.11
C ALA A 216 -3.11 15.01 11.88
N SER A 217 -4.02 15.65 12.59
CA SER A 217 -3.76 16.75 13.51
C SER A 217 -4.56 16.54 14.80
N ARG A 218 -4.15 17.25 15.86
CA ARG A 218 -4.85 17.16 17.15
C ARG A 218 -6.34 17.47 17.03
N LYS A 219 -6.71 18.46 16.20
CA LYS A 219 -8.11 18.87 15.97
C LYS A 219 -8.34 19.20 14.51
N ILE A 220 -9.45 18.70 13.97
CA ILE A 220 -9.89 19.08 12.63
C ILE A 220 -10.57 20.45 12.72
N SER A 221 -10.09 21.42 11.93
CA SER A 221 -10.64 22.77 11.85
C SER A 221 -10.66 23.25 10.41
N SER A 222 -11.64 24.11 10.09
CA SER A 222 -11.72 24.80 8.80
C SER A 222 -10.55 25.77 8.55
N SER A 223 -9.78 26.10 9.58
CA SER A 223 -8.59 26.98 9.51
C SER A 223 -7.29 26.28 9.11
N LEU A 224 -7.28 24.94 8.95
CA LEU A 224 -6.07 24.20 8.57
C LEU A 224 -5.48 24.75 7.26
N PRO A 225 -4.15 25.03 7.20
CA PRO A 225 -3.50 25.63 6.03
C PRO A 225 -3.71 24.84 4.75
N ILE A 226 -3.71 23.50 4.83
CA ILE A 226 -3.94 22.60 3.71
C ILE A 226 -5.28 22.86 2.99
N LEU A 227 -6.32 23.30 3.70
CA LEU A 227 -7.63 23.58 3.11
C LEU A 227 -7.61 24.79 2.17
N LYS A 228 -6.74 25.77 2.45
CA LYS A 228 -6.51 26.90 1.54
C LYS A 228 -5.86 26.42 0.25
N SER A 229 -4.83 25.61 0.36
CA SER A 229 -4.13 25.02 -0.79
C SER A 229 -5.06 24.16 -1.64
N LEU A 230 -5.92 23.35 -1.01
CA LEU A 230 -6.96 22.57 -1.70
C LEU A 230 -7.99 23.45 -2.40
N GLY A 231 -8.39 24.57 -1.79
CA GLY A 231 -9.30 25.55 -2.39
C GLY A 231 -8.73 26.19 -3.66
N LEU A 232 -7.42 26.42 -3.70
CA LEU A 232 -6.69 26.95 -4.86
C LEU A 232 -6.41 25.89 -5.93
N ALA A 233 -6.25 24.64 -5.53
CA ALA A 233 -5.93 23.53 -6.42
C ALA A 233 -7.07 23.14 -7.38
N GLY A 234 -8.30 23.52 -7.05
CA GLY A 234 -9.48 23.11 -7.83
C GLY A 234 -9.79 21.62 -7.68
N ASN A 235 -10.30 21.01 -8.75
CA ASN A 235 -10.64 19.60 -8.74
C ASN A 235 -9.40 18.72 -9.00
N VAL A 236 -8.94 18.04 -7.96
CA VAL A 236 -7.87 17.03 -8.05
C VAL A 236 -8.45 15.63 -7.82
N ALA A 237 -7.93 14.62 -8.52
CA ALA A 237 -8.34 13.23 -8.34
C ALA A 237 -7.79 12.61 -7.03
N THR A 238 -6.91 13.31 -6.33
CA THR A 238 -6.41 12.91 -5.01
C THR A 238 -7.48 13.18 -3.95
N ARG A 239 -7.85 12.13 -3.22
CA ARG A 239 -8.78 12.25 -2.08
C ARG A 239 -8.01 12.64 -0.82
N VAL A 240 -8.48 13.66 -0.12
CA VAL A 240 -7.86 14.18 1.10
C VAL A 240 -8.75 13.88 2.29
N PHE A 241 -8.16 13.28 3.31
CA PHE A 241 -8.79 12.91 4.57
C PHE A 241 -8.11 13.66 5.73
N LEU A 242 -8.88 14.40 6.49
CA LEU A 242 -8.41 15.09 7.69
C LEU A 242 -8.79 14.28 8.91
N VAL A 243 -7.79 13.85 9.67
CA VAL A 243 -7.94 12.96 10.82
C VAL A 243 -7.67 13.74 12.10
N GLY A 244 -8.52 13.56 13.12
CA GLY A 244 -8.33 14.22 14.41
C GLY A 244 -9.59 14.31 15.23
N GLU A 245 -9.54 15.02 16.35
CA GLU A 245 -10.72 15.31 17.16
C GLU A 245 -11.67 16.22 16.38
N GLY A 246 -12.95 15.88 16.34
CA GLY A 246 -13.97 16.62 15.62
C GLY A 246 -14.24 18.00 16.24
N GLY A 247 -14.22 19.06 15.41
CA GLY A 247 -14.62 20.43 15.78
C GLY A 247 -16.06 20.74 15.39
N PRO A 248 -16.61 21.90 15.81
CA PRO A 248 -17.96 22.34 15.46
C PRO A 248 -18.12 22.73 13.99
N ASP A 249 -17.03 23.03 13.31
CA ASP A 249 -16.95 23.55 11.94
C ASP A 249 -16.68 22.49 10.87
N LEU A 250 -16.85 21.21 11.20
CA LEU A 250 -16.63 20.09 10.25
C LEU A 250 -17.49 20.19 8.99
N GLN A 251 -18.70 20.74 9.10
CA GLN A 251 -19.63 20.88 7.97
C GLN A 251 -19.18 21.95 6.96
N GLU A 252 -18.28 22.84 7.35
CA GLU A 252 -17.73 23.89 6.49
C GLU A 252 -16.63 23.38 5.57
N ILE A 253 -16.09 22.19 5.84
CA ILE A 253 -15.00 21.57 5.08
C ILE A 253 -15.57 20.97 3.80
N LYS A 254 -15.24 21.55 2.63
CA LYS A 254 -15.80 21.14 1.34
C LYS A 254 -14.84 20.32 0.48
N ASN A 255 -13.54 20.56 0.61
CA ASN A 255 -12.52 19.99 -0.31
C ASN A 255 -11.74 18.82 0.29
N ALA A 256 -12.13 18.36 1.48
CA ALA A 256 -11.54 17.23 2.15
C ALA A 256 -12.63 16.47 2.91
N THR A 257 -12.37 15.21 3.21
CA THR A 257 -13.25 14.37 4.02
C THR A 257 -12.77 14.36 5.46
N PRO A 258 -13.51 14.92 6.42
CA PRO A 258 -13.16 14.83 7.82
C PRO A 258 -13.38 13.39 8.33
N VAL A 259 -12.43 12.88 9.10
CA VAL A 259 -12.44 11.60 9.78
C VAL A 259 -12.28 11.86 11.28
N PRO A 260 -13.38 12.17 11.99
CA PRO A 260 -13.33 12.46 13.41
C PRO A 260 -13.02 11.19 14.21
N LEU A 261 -11.90 11.21 14.92
CA LEU A 261 -11.43 10.11 15.78
C LEU A 261 -11.18 10.63 17.18
N ALA A 262 -11.80 10.01 18.16
CA ALA A 262 -11.59 10.31 19.59
C ALA A 262 -10.49 9.43 20.20
N ASP A 263 -9.31 9.43 19.58
CA ASP A 263 -8.16 8.64 20.02
C ASP A 263 -7.15 9.54 20.74
N PRO A 264 -6.84 9.29 22.03
CA PRO A 264 -5.91 10.10 22.81
C PRO A 264 -4.49 10.11 22.21
N ARG A 265 -4.09 9.08 21.47
CA ARG A 265 -2.78 8.98 20.81
C ARG A 265 -2.60 10.04 19.73
N LEU A 266 -3.68 10.53 19.12
CA LEU A 266 -3.65 11.66 18.18
C LEU A 266 -3.25 13.00 18.84
N LYS A 267 -3.19 13.07 20.19
CA LYS A 267 -2.64 14.22 20.89
C LYS A 267 -1.12 14.26 20.90
N GLU A 268 -0.50 13.09 20.79
CA GLU A 268 0.96 12.94 20.80
C GLU A 268 1.56 12.85 19.40
N PHE A 269 0.75 12.46 18.40
CA PHE A 269 1.22 12.20 17.05
C PHE A 269 0.50 13.08 16.03
N SER A 270 1.29 13.66 15.13
CA SER A 270 0.83 14.22 13.87
C SER A 270 1.46 13.42 12.73
N PHE A 271 0.71 13.18 11.66
CA PHE A 271 1.25 12.47 10.51
C PHE A 271 0.62 12.91 9.19
N ILE A 272 1.38 12.69 8.14
CA ILE A 272 0.91 12.80 6.76
C ILE A 272 1.26 11.49 6.06
N PHE A 273 0.28 10.87 5.41
CA PHE A 273 0.48 9.74 4.52
C PHE A 273 -0.10 10.08 3.16
N PHE A 274 0.75 10.19 2.18
CA PHE A 274 0.36 10.41 0.79
C PHE A 274 0.79 9.23 -0.06
N LEU A 275 -0.14 8.70 -0.84
CA LEU A 275 0.10 7.63 -1.82
C LEU A 275 -0.58 8.00 -3.13
N SER A 276 0.19 8.02 -4.19
CA SER A 276 -0.30 8.08 -5.57
C SER A 276 0.19 6.88 -6.37
N GLU A 277 -0.21 6.82 -7.63
CA GLU A 277 0.22 5.73 -8.51
C GLU A 277 1.75 5.67 -8.67
N ASP A 278 2.42 6.83 -8.69
CA ASP A 278 3.85 6.94 -9.01
C ASP A 278 4.73 7.24 -7.80
N SER A 279 4.15 7.67 -6.69
CA SER A 279 4.91 8.14 -5.53
C SER A 279 4.19 7.90 -4.22
N GLY A 280 4.96 7.78 -3.16
CA GLY A 280 4.50 7.78 -1.81
C GLY A 280 5.32 8.73 -0.96
N TYR A 281 4.71 9.35 0.05
CA TYR A 281 5.42 10.13 1.04
C TYR A 281 4.72 10.03 2.40
N ALA A 282 5.49 9.80 3.44
CA ALA A 282 5.00 9.80 4.80
C ALA A 282 5.85 10.68 5.70
N VAL A 283 5.18 11.38 6.60
CA VAL A 283 5.78 12.09 7.74
C VAL A 283 5.06 11.60 8.98
N ILE A 284 5.82 11.25 10.01
CA ILE A 284 5.33 10.89 11.33
C ILE A 284 6.07 11.76 12.32
N CYS A 285 5.36 12.60 13.08
CA CYS A 285 5.91 13.45 14.10
C CYS A 285 5.30 13.11 15.45
N ARG A 286 6.15 12.89 16.45
CA ARG A 286 5.75 12.69 17.83
C ARG A 286 6.13 13.92 18.65
N GLU A 287 5.18 14.46 19.41
CA GLU A 287 5.41 15.57 20.32
C GLU A 287 6.44 15.19 21.42
N CYS A 288 7.42 16.04 21.60
CA CYS A 288 8.44 15.96 22.63
C CYS A 288 8.27 17.13 23.59
N TRP A 289 9.15 17.26 24.60
CA TRP A 289 9.12 18.37 25.51
C TRP A 289 9.40 19.72 24.81
N GLY A 290 8.60 20.77 25.14
CA GLY A 290 8.88 22.15 24.73
C GLY A 290 8.53 22.47 23.28
N ASP A 291 7.36 22.04 22.81
CA ASP A 291 6.85 22.30 21.45
C ASP A 291 7.78 21.80 20.31
N THR A 292 8.59 20.79 20.61
CA THR A 292 9.45 20.13 19.63
C THR A 292 8.87 18.77 19.26
N PHE A 293 9.14 18.35 18.02
CA PHE A 293 8.69 17.05 17.49
C PHE A 293 9.88 16.19 17.09
N SER A 294 9.87 14.93 17.47
CA SER A 294 10.71 13.91 16.84
C SER A 294 9.99 13.41 15.60
N CYS A 295 10.57 13.62 14.43
CA CYS A 295 9.94 13.29 13.17
C CYS A 295 10.73 12.23 12.40
N PHE A 296 9.99 11.33 11.78
CA PHE A 296 10.43 10.40 10.76
C PHE A 296 9.75 10.76 9.45
N HIS A 297 10.48 10.67 8.33
CA HIS A 297 9.86 10.78 7.02
C HIS A 297 10.45 9.78 6.02
N THR A 298 9.68 9.43 5.01
CA THR A 298 10.10 8.49 3.98
C THR A 298 9.38 8.75 2.67
N SER A 299 10.07 8.49 1.57
CA SER A 299 9.50 8.39 0.22
C SER A 299 9.42 6.94 -0.28
N ASP A 300 9.67 5.95 0.58
CA ASP A 300 9.49 4.55 0.24
C ASP A 300 8.00 4.23 0.08
N GLN A 301 7.56 4.11 -1.17
CA GLN A 301 6.15 3.86 -1.50
C GLN A 301 5.60 2.60 -0.83
N MET A 302 6.42 1.56 -0.64
CA MET A 302 6.00 0.31 0.00
C MET A 302 5.73 0.51 1.50
N LEU A 303 6.59 1.29 2.17
CA LEU A 303 6.40 1.63 3.57
C LEU A 303 5.15 2.49 3.75
N VAL A 304 4.95 3.48 2.88
CA VAL A 304 3.75 4.35 2.89
C VAL A 304 2.47 3.54 2.66
N GLU A 305 2.47 2.62 1.69
CA GLU A 305 1.35 1.70 1.43
C GLU A 305 1.01 0.86 2.67
N GLY A 306 2.04 0.32 3.33
CA GLY A 306 1.89 -0.44 4.57
C GLY A 306 1.29 0.40 5.70
N LEU A 307 1.79 1.63 5.91
CA LEU A 307 1.28 2.57 6.92
C LEU A 307 -0.20 2.91 6.69
N ILE A 308 -0.58 3.24 5.46
CA ILE A 308 -1.98 3.51 5.10
C ILE A 308 -2.85 2.28 5.36
N THR A 309 -2.38 1.10 4.97
CA THR A 309 -3.12 -0.15 5.19
C THR A 309 -3.35 -0.43 6.69
N LYS A 310 -2.32 -0.26 7.51
CA LYS A 310 -2.42 -0.41 8.98
C LYS A 310 -3.34 0.63 9.60
N PHE A 311 -3.22 1.89 9.17
CA PHE A 311 -4.10 2.96 9.65
C PHE A 311 -5.57 2.69 9.33
N GLN A 312 -5.87 2.33 8.09
CA GLN A 312 -7.24 1.99 7.69
C GLN A 312 -7.79 0.76 8.43
N GLY A 313 -6.94 -0.24 8.69
CA GLY A 313 -7.29 -1.42 9.48
C GLY A 313 -7.59 -1.10 10.94
N GLU A 314 -6.76 -0.27 11.58
CA GLU A 314 -6.92 0.14 12.99
C GLU A 314 -8.28 0.81 13.25
N TYR A 315 -8.73 1.65 12.33
CA TYR A 315 -9.96 2.44 12.51
C TYR A 315 -11.14 1.94 11.68
N ALA A 316 -11.04 0.78 11.07
CA ALA A 316 -12.07 0.20 10.21
C ALA A 316 -12.61 1.21 9.16
N LEU A 317 -11.72 2.02 8.57
CA LEU A 317 -12.09 3.09 7.65
C LEU A 317 -12.60 2.59 6.29
N GLY A 318 -12.69 1.29 6.13
CA GLY A 318 -13.14 0.66 4.89
C GLY A 318 -12.15 0.84 3.74
N GLU A 319 -12.59 0.48 2.55
CA GLU A 319 -11.77 0.54 1.34
C GLU A 319 -11.83 1.94 0.71
N GLN A 320 -11.17 2.93 1.33
CA GLN A 320 -11.16 4.31 0.84
C GLN A 320 -10.23 4.54 -0.34
N LEU A 321 -9.54 3.50 -0.81
CA LEU A 321 -8.68 3.55 -2.01
C LEU A 321 -9.46 3.54 -3.32
N GLY A 322 -10.76 3.27 -3.29
CA GLY A 322 -11.63 3.16 -4.45
C GLY A 322 -12.16 4.50 -4.99
#